data_efd3d89be6dc48afe77383718ba61f55
#
_entry.id   efd3d89be6dc48afe77383718ba61f55
#
_cell.length_a   1.000
_cell.length_b   1.000
_cell.length_c   1.000
_cell.angle_alpha   90.00
_cell.angle_beta   90.00
_cell.angle_gamma   90.00
#
_symmetry.space_group_name_H-M   'P 1'
#
loop_
_entity.id
_entity.type
_entity.pdbx_description
1 polymer ?
#
loop_
_entity_poly.entity_id
_entity_poly.type
_entity_poly.pdbx_seq_one_letter_code
_entity_poly.pdbx_strand_id
1 'polypeptide(L)'
;MSRIIAGAAGGSTLVSVPGSLTRPTTDRVKEALFSRLDAFEVIADARVLDLYAGSGSLGVESASRGAHSVDLVEFDGKASAVCQRNADLVNTVVGRKVVSVHRSKVDSFLERTQEGARWDLVFLDPPYPLDEPGLAAVLAQLVPQLAEGAVVVVERSSRTPEPSWPAGMERFAERKYGETKLWFAEPGVEEVPADASGAEPAEGAERGG
;
A
#
# COMPACT_ATOMS: atom_id res chain seq x y z
N MET A 1 15.70 10.61 -15.04
CA MET A 1 14.46 11.38 -14.81
C MET A 1 13.33 10.38 -14.69
N SER A 2 12.50 10.49 -13.68
CA SER A 2 11.30 9.65 -13.55
C SER A 2 10.13 10.31 -14.28
N ARG A 3 9.22 9.50 -14.81
CA ARG A 3 8.01 9.99 -15.52
C ARG A 3 6.80 9.16 -15.13
N ILE A 4 5.62 9.71 -15.37
CA ILE A 4 4.37 8.95 -15.32
C ILE A 4 4.30 8.06 -16.56
N ILE A 5 4.07 6.76 -16.38
CA ILE A 5 4.13 5.77 -17.46
C ILE A 5 2.84 5.80 -18.29
N ALA A 6 1.68 5.81 -17.63
CA ALA A 6 0.39 5.68 -18.31
C ALA A 6 -0.72 6.52 -17.64
N GLY A 7 -1.93 6.44 -18.21
CA GLY A 7 -3.10 7.13 -17.72
C GLY A 7 -3.20 8.58 -18.19
N ALA A 8 -4.04 9.38 -17.52
CA ALA A 8 -4.37 10.75 -17.91
C ALA A 8 -3.15 11.68 -18.00
N ALA A 9 -2.16 11.50 -17.10
CA ALA A 9 -0.93 12.28 -17.05
C ALA A 9 0.28 11.54 -17.65
N GLY A 10 0.06 10.47 -18.41
CA GLY A 10 1.12 9.66 -19.03
C GLY A 10 2.11 10.49 -19.84
N GLY A 11 3.41 10.19 -19.70
CA GLY A 11 4.51 10.93 -20.33
C GLY A 11 4.98 12.17 -19.56
N SER A 12 4.24 12.65 -18.55
CA SER A 12 4.65 13.79 -17.73
C SER A 12 5.91 13.49 -16.94
N THR A 13 6.87 14.41 -16.97
CA THR A 13 8.13 14.31 -16.21
C THR A 13 7.89 14.65 -14.75
N LEU A 14 8.37 13.80 -13.85
CA LEU A 14 8.30 14.02 -12.41
C LEU A 14 9.57 14.69 -11.89
N VAL A 15 9.39 15.55 -10.89
CA VAL A 15 10.49 16.13 -10.12
C VAL A 15 11.09 15.03 -9.22
N SER A 16 12.41 14.93 -9.18
CA SER A 16 13.14 14.00 -8.32
C SER A 16 13.63 14.68 -7.05
N VAL A 17 13.77 13.93 -5.96
CA VAL A 17 14.34 14.43 -4.71
C VAL A 17 15.85 14.62 -4.88
N PRO A 18 16.39 15.84 -4.69
CA PRO A 18 17.82 16.10 -4.83
C PRO A 18 18.63 15.34 -3.76
N GLY A 19 19.72 14.70 -4.17
CA GLY A 19 20.64 14.02 -3.25
C GLY A 19 20.08 12.73 -2.64
N SER A 20 18.96 12.25 -3.10
CA SER A 20 18.44 10.92 -2.73
C SER A 20 19.40 9.85 -3.20
N LEU A 21 20.08 9.18 -2.24
CA LEU A 21 20.83 7.94 -2.47
C LEU A 21 19.90 6.74 -2.70
N THR A 22 18.61 6.93 -2.49
CA THR A 22 17.61 5.94 -2.85
C THR A 22 17.61 5.85 -4.38
N ARG A 23 17.95 4.68 -4.90
CA ARG A 23 17.71 4.35 -6.31
C ARG A 23 16.23 4.62 -6.55
N PRO A 24 15.87 5.56 -7.43
CA PRO A 24 14.47 5.62 -7.83
C PRO A 24 14.12 4.25 -8.37
N THR A 25 12.99 3.70 -7.95
CA THR A 25 12.38 2.56 -8.62
C THR A 25 12.46 2.87 -10.10
N THR A 26 13.26 2.12 -10.85
CA THR A 26 13.51 2.48 -12.25
C THR A 26 12.17 2.49 -12.97
N ASP A 27 11.99 3.37 -13.95
CA ASP A 27 10.75 3.41 -14.74
C ASP A 27 10.36 2.01 -15.23
N ARG A 28 11.34 1.14 -15.49
CA ARG A 28 11.11 -0.25 -15.88
C ARG A 28 10.49 -1.12 -14.77
N VAL A 29 10.95 -0.97 -13.52
CA VAL A 29 10.36 -1.71 -12.38
C VAL A 29 8.97 -1.19 -12.09
N LYS A 30 8.79 0.13 -12.14
CA LYS A 30 7.48 0.77 -12.00
C LYS A 30 6.50 0.31 -13.08
N GLU A 31 6.92 0.24 -14.33
CA GLU A 31 6.11 -0.27 -15.44
C GLU A 31 5.68 -1.73 -15.19
N ALA A 32 6.62 -2.59 -14.79
CA ALA A 32 6.33 -3.99 -14.48
C ALA A 32 5.38 -4.15 -13.27
N LEU A 33 5.56 -3.32 -12.22
CA LEU A 33 4.67 -3.28 -11.06
C LEU A 33 3.24 -2.90 -11.49
N PHE A 34 3.09 -1.79 -12.18
CA PHE A 34 1.77 -1.29 -12.57
C PHE A 34 1.07 -2.18 -13.60
N SER A 35 1.81 -2.81 -14.53
CA SER A 35 1.25 -3.84 -15.41
C SER A 35 0.63 -5.01 -14.64
N ARG A 36 1.23 -5.39 -13.50
CA ARG A 36 0.69 -6.43 -12.64
C ARG A 36 -0.53 -5.94 -11.85
N LEU A 37 -0.48 -4.73 -11.31
CA LEU A 37 -1.62 -4.15 -10.58
C LEU A 37 -2.82 -3.93 -11.50
N ASP A 38 -2.61 -3.56 -12.77
CA ASP A 38 -3.66 -3.50 -13.79
C ASP A 38 -4.26 -4.89 -14.03
N ALA A 39 -3.44 -5.95 -14.10
CA ALA A 39 -3.93 -7.33 -14.25
C ALA A 39 -4.69 -7.85 -13.01
N PHE A 40 -4.46 -7.28 -11.84
CA PHE A 40 -5.24 -7.53 -10.63
C PHE A 40 -6.51 -6.66 -10.55
N GLU A 41 -6.65 -5.67 -11.44
CA GLU A 41 -7.77 -4.71 -11.48
C GLU A 41 -7.92 -3.90 -10.17
N VAL A 42 -6.81 -3.58 -9.50
CA VAL A 42 -6.80 -2.94 -8.16
C VAL A 42 -6.45 -1.46 -8.17
N ILE A 43 -6.43 -0.79 -9.34
CA ILE A 43 -6.05 0.63 -9.43
C ILE A 43 -7.27 1.53 -9.69
N ALA A 44 -8.14 1.15 -10.64
CA ALA A 44 -9.29 1.96 -11.00
C ALA A 44 -10.23 2.12 -9.80
N ASP A 45 -10.63 3.37 -9.53
CA ASP A 45 -11.48 3.76 -8.40
C ASP A 45 -10.93 3.41 -7.00
N ALA A 46 -9.67 2.96 -6.90
CA ALA A 46 -9.03 2.60 -5.65
C ALA A 46 -8.73 3.82 -4.75
N ARG A 47 -8.84 3.63 -3.45
CA ARG A 47 -8.27 4.52 -2.43
C ARG A 47 -6.85 4.04 -2.15
N VAL A 48 -5.88 4.82 -2.57
CA VAL A 48 -4.46 4.46 -2.56
C VAL A 48 -3.73 5.17 -1.44
N LEU A 49 -2.89 4.43 -0.74
CA LEU A 49 -1.97 4.96 0.27
C LEU A 49 -0.52 4.65 -0.14
N ASP A 50 0.31 5.67 -0.22
CA ASP A 50 1.75 5.55 -0.52
C ASP A 50 2.54 6.00 0.71
N LEU A 51 3.02 5.02 1.48
CA LEU A 51 3.81 5.23 2.69
C LEU A 51 5.30 5.28 2.34
N TYR A 52 6.01 6.24 2.94
CA TYR A 52 7.40 6.56 2.60
C TYR A 52 7.51 7.04 1.14
N ALA A 53 6.60 7.92 0.73
CA ALA A 53 6.33 8.23 -0.66
C ALA A 53 7.51 8.82 -1.45
N GLY A 54 8.54 9.36 -0.78
CA GLY A 54 9.72 9.94 -1.43
C GLY A 54 9.35 11.07 -2.39
N SER A 55 9.39 10.82 -3.69
CA SER A 55 8.90 11.77 -4.71
C SER A 55 7.41 11.63 -5.01
N GLY A 56 6.73 10.66 -4.43
CA GLY A 56 5.32 10.33 -4.69
C GLY A 56 5.09 9.58 -6.00
N SER A 57 6.12 9.01 -6.61
CA SER A 57 6.04 8.49 -7.98
C SER A 57 5.05 7.32 -8.15
N LEU A 58 4.86 6.48 -7.13
CA LEU A 58 3.91 5.36 -7.17
C LEU A 58 2.47 5.86 -7.02
N GLY A 59 2.25 6.72 -6.03
CA GLY A 59 0.91 7.29 -5.82
C GLY A 59 0.42 8.15 -6.98
N VAL A 60 1.27 9.03 -7.55
CA VAL A 60 0.86 9.86 -8.71
C VAL A 60 0.65 9.04 -9.99
N GLU A 61 1.36 7.93 -10.16
CA GLU A 61 1.10 6.96 -11.22
C GLU A 61 -0.29 6.34 -11.06
N SER A 62 -0.65 5.93 -9.83
CA SER A 62 -1.99 5.40 -9.51
C SER A 62 -3.09 6.41 -9.79
N ALA A 63 -2.89 7.68 -9.41
CA ALA A 63 -3.82 8.76 -9.71
C ALA A 63 -4.01 8.96 -11.22
N SER A 64 -2.92 8.93 -12.00
CA SER A 64 -2.94 9.01 -13.45
C SER A 64 -3.73 7.87 -14.10
N ARG A 65 -3.70 6.68 -13.50
CA ARG A 65 -4.40 5.47 -13.98
C ARG A 65 -5.84 5.35 -13.48
N GLY A 66 -6.37 6.37 -12.80
CA GLY A 66 -7.77 6.43 -12.43
C GLY A 66 -8.10 6.04 -10.99
N ALA A 67 -7.14 6.06 -10.08
CA ALA A 67 -7.42 5.93 -8.66
C ALA A 67 -8.45 6.99 -8.20
N HIS A 68 -9.32 6.63 -7.27
CA HIS A 68 -10.33 7.52 -6.70
C HIS A 68 -9.67 8.63 -5.87
N SER A 69 -8.80 8.24 -4.97
CA SER A 69 -8.01 9.13 -4.12
C SER A 69 -6.64 8.53 -3.81
N VAL A 70 -5.66 9.39 -3.57
CA VAL A 70 -4.30 8.99 -3.23
C VAL A 70 -3.80 9.85 -2.09
N ASP A 71 -3.34 9.21 -1.02
CA ASP A 71 -2.68 9.85 0.10
C ASP A 71 -1.17 9.48 0.08
N LEU A 72 -0.32 10.51 -0.07
CA LEU A 72 1.13 10.38 -0.03
C LEU A 72 1.63 10.78 1.35
N VAL A 73 2.29 9.87 2.06
CA VAL A 73 2.85 10.12 3.39
C VAL A 73 4.37 10.17 3.30
N GLU A 74 4.94 11.35 3.58
CA GLU A 74 6.38 11.58 3.53
C GLU A 74 6.80 12.49 4.69
N PHE A 75 7.81 12.06 5.44
CA PHE A 75 8.28 12.79 6.62
C PHE A 75 9.32 13.86 6.29
N ASP A 76 10.25 13.57 5.36
CA ASP A 76 11.30 14.51 5.00
C ASP A 76 10.72 15.75 4.29
N GLY A 77 11.11 16.92 4.78
CA GLY A 77 10.54 18.18 4.27
C GLY A 77 10.88 18.47 2.81
N LYS A 78 12.06 18.03 2.31
CA LYS A 78 12.46 18.24 0.91
C LYS A 78 11.72 17.26 0.00
N ALA A 79 11.62 16.00 0.41
CA ALA A 79 10.88 14.98 -0.32
C ALA A 79 9.38 15.32 -0.35
N SER A 80 8.79 15.73 0.76
CA SER A 80 7.39 16.16 0.83
C SER A 80 7.10 17.37 -0.08
N ALA A 81 8.02 18.32 -0.21
CA ALA A 81 7.88 19.43 -1.17
C ALA A 81 7.93 18.95 -2.63
N VAL A 82 8.71 17.91 -2.93
CA VAL A 82 8.73 17.26 -4.25
C VAL A 82 7.42 16.50 -4.48
N CYS A 83 6.95 15.73 -3.51
CA CYS A 83 5.63 15.09 -3.55
C CYS A 83 4.53 16.09 -3.92
N GLN A 84 4.52 17.26 -3.25
CA GLN A 84 3.50 18.28 -3.50
C GLN A 84 3.52 18.77 -4.95
N ARG A 85 4.71 19.04 -5.52
CA ARG A 85 4.83 19.46 -6.93
C ARG A 85 4.32 18.40 -7.90
N ASN A 86 4.65 17.14 -7.64
CA ASN A 86 4.20 16.02 -8.46
C ASN A 86 2.69 15.76 -8.31
N ALA A 87 2.15 15.93 -7.10
CA ALA A 87 0.72 15.87 -6.83
C ALA A 87 -0.06 16.98 -7.55
N ASP A 88 0.44 18.23 -7.49
CA ASP A 88 -0.18 19.38 -8.15
C ASP A 88 -0.21 19.22 -9.67
N LEU A 89 0.86 18.67 -10.25
CA LEU A 89 0.90 18.35 -11.67
C LEU A 89 -0.23 17.39 -12.06
N VAL A 90 -0.36 16.27 -11.34
CA VAL A 90 -1.37 15.26 -11.65
C VAL A 90 -2.78 15.77 -11.36
N ASN A 91 -3.00 16.45 -10.23
CA ASN A 91 -4.29 17.05 -9.90
C ASN A 91 -4.75 18.04 -10.98
N THR A 92 -3.80 18.82 -11.53
CA THR A 92 -4.09 19.77 -12.64
C THR A 92 -4.51 19.02 -13.90
N VAL A 93 -3.77 17.98 -14.28
CA VAL A 93 -4.09 17.21 -15.51
C VAL A 93 -5.40 16.46 -15.38
N VAL A 94 -5.66 15.87 -14.22
CA VAL A 94 -6.90 15.11 -13.94
C VAL A 94 -8.10 16.06 -13.75
N GLY A 95 -7.86 17.34 -13.47
CA GLY A 95 -8.90 18.37 -13.30
C GLY A 95 -9.64 18.31 -11.96
N ARG A 96 -9.14 17.54 -11.00
CA ARG A 96 -9.68 17.46 -9.63
C ARG A 96 -8.58 17.12 -8.63
N LYS A 97 -8.82 17.40 -7.34
CA LYS A 97 -7.90 17.00 -6.28
C LYS A 97 -8.05 15.50 -6.00
N VAL A 98 -7.20 14.69 -6.63
CA VAL A 98 -7.08 13.24 -6.42
C VAL A 98 -5.99 12.92 -5.41
N VAL A 99 -4.87 13.64 -5.46
CA VAL A 99 -3.67 13.38 -4.65
C VAL A 99 -3.58 14.39 -3.53
N SER A 100 -3.44 13.92 -2.30
CA SER A 100 -3.16 14.69 -1.09
C SER A 100 -1.80 14.30 -0.51
N VAL A 101 -1.04 15.28 -0.03
CA VAL A 101 0.28 15.06 0.56
C VAL A 101 0.23 15.34 2.06
N HIS A 102 0.75 14.39 2.83
CA HIS A 102 0.81 14.46 4.30
C HIS A 102 2.28 14.45 4.74
N ARG A 103 2.77 15.60 5.19
CA ARG A 103 4.08 15.66 5.83
C ARG A 103 3.97 15.14 7.25
N SER A 104 4.18 13.84 7.43
CA SER A 104 4.01 13.14 8.71
C SER A 104 4.92 11.92 8.78
N LYS A 105 5.23 11.49 10.02
CA LYS A 105 5.71 10.13 10.23
C LYS A 105 4.59 9.13 9.92
N VAL A 106 4.95 7.96 9.40
CA VAL A 106 4.00 6.90 9.03
C VAL A 106 3.16 6.47 10.23
N ASP A 107 3.80 6.18 11.37
CA ASP A 107 3.08 5.76 12.59
C ASP A 107 2.03 6.78 13.01
N SER A 108 2.44 8.06 13.08
CA SER A 108 1.52 9.15 13.47
C SER A 108 0.40 9.39 12.45
N PHE A 109 0.62 9.08 11.18
CA PHE A 109 -0.44 9.15 10.17
C PHE A 109 -1.43 8.01 10.36
N LEU A 110 -0.95 6.78 10.49
CA LEU A 110 -1.79 5.59 10.67
C LEU A 110 -2.59 5.64 11.97
N GLU A 111 -2.01 6.14 13.07
CA GLU A 111 -2.72 6.36 14.34
C GLU A 111 -3.92 7.29 14.19
N ARG A 112 -3.79 8.36 13.40
CA ARG A 112 -4.88 9.33 13.19
C ARG A 112 -5.97 8.83 12.26
N THR A 113 -5.68 7.86 11.39
CA THR A 113 -6.59 7.35 10.38
C THR A 113 -7.28 6.05 10.75
N GLN A 114 -7.04 5.51 11.96
CA GLN A 114 -7.60 4.23 12.42
C GLN A 114 -9.11 4.12 12.32
N GLU A 115 -9.83 5.23 12.54
CA GLU A 115 -11.29 5.25 12.47
C GLU A 115 -11.78 5.63 11.06
N GLY A 116 -12.11 4.64 10.25
CA GLY A 116 -12.84 4.82 9.00
C GLY A 116 -12.04 4.82 7.70
N ALA A 117 -10.71 4.85 7.75
CA ALA A 117 -9.92 4.64 6.55
C ALA A 117 -10.09 3.20 6.04
N ARG A 118 -10.21 3.04 4.71
CA ARG A 118 -10.28 1.75 4.04
C ARG A 118 -9.48 1.86 2.75
N TRP A 119 -8.26 1.38 2.79
CA TRP A 119 -7.34 1.43 1.67
C TRP A 119 -7.52 0.21 0.78
N ASP A 120 -7.60 0.42 -0.52
CA ASP A 120 -7.74 -0.63 -1.51
C ASP A 120 -6.37 -1.04 -2.08
N LEU A 121 -5.42 -0.09 -2.12
CA LEU A 121 -4.04 -0.33 -2.57
C LEU A 121 -3.07 0.45 -1.70
N VAL A 122 -2.08 -0.23 -1.14
CA VAL A 122 -1.05 0.38 -0.28
C VAL A 122 0.34 0.07 -0.81
N PHE A 123 1.17 1.10 -0.93
CA PHE A 123 2.60 0.98 -1.23
C PHE A 123 3.43 1.26 0.01
N LEU A 124 4.47 0.45 0.22
CA LEU A 124 5.52 0.67 1.22
C LEU A 124 6.89 0.49 0.56
N ASP A 125 7.64 1.58 0.46
CA ASP A 125 9.07 1.59 0.09
C ASP A 125 9.87 2.20 1.26
N PRO A 126 9.98 1.47 2.39
CA PRO A 126 10.57 2.01 3.60
C PRO A 126 12.07 2.27 3.42
N PRO A 127 12.60 3.35 4.04
CA PRO A 127 14.01 3.68 3.99
C PRO A 127 14.86 2.58 4.64
N TYR A 128 16.13 2.45 4.21
CA TYR A 128 17.08 1.45 4.70
C TYR A 128 17.20 1.31 6.22
N PRO A 129 17.08 2.38 7.03
CA PRO A 129 17.16 2.24 8.50
C PRO A 129 15.96 1.56 9.15
N LEU A 130 14.83 1.39 8.43
CA LEU A 130 13.68 0.68 8.99
C LEU A 130 13.99 -0.81 9.05
N ASP A 131 14.13 -1.33 10.29
CA ASP A 131 14.35 -2.74 10.56
C ASP A 131 13.07 -3.60 10.38
N GLU A 132 13.22 -4.92 10.44
CA GLU A 132 12.08 -5.82 10.27
C GLU A 132 11.01 -5.67 11.36
N PRO A 133 11.33 -5.50 12.67
CA PRO A 133 10.33 -5.21 13.69
C PRO A 133 9.55 -3.92 13.43
N GLY A 134 10.22 -2.86 12.97
CA GLY A 134 9.59 -1.59 12.62
C GLY A 134 8.64 -1.74 11.43
N LEU A 135 9.03 -2.48 10.39
CA LEU A 135 8.16 -2.77 9.26
C LEU A 135 6.94 -3.61 9.69
N ALA A 136 7.17 -4.66 10.50
CA ALA A 136 6.08 -5.50 11.02
C ALA A 136 5.07 -4.68 11.84
N ALA A 137 5.53 -3.72 12.65
CA ALA A 137 4.66 -2.83 13.41
C ALA A 137 3.80 -1.94 12.49
N VAL A 138 4.37 -1.38 11.41
CA VAL A 138 3.61 -0.61 10.42
C VAL A 138 2.58 -1.48 9.71
N LEU A 139 2.94 -2.69 9.30
CA LEU A 139 2.01 -3.63 8.66
C LEU A 139 0.86 -4.00 9.60
N ALA A 140 1.15 -4.22 10.91
CA ALA A 140 0.11 -4.50 11.90
C ALA A 140 -0.87 -3.33 12.09
N GLN A 141 -0.39 -2.08 12.04
CA GLN A 141 -1.26 -0.89 12.08
C GLN A 141 -2.13 -0.74 10.83
N LEU A 142 -1.68 -1.26 9.68
CA LEU A 142 -2.43 -1.22 8.42
C LEU A 142 -3.60 -2.20 8.38
N VAL A 143 -3.46 -3.39 8.98
CA VAL A 143 -4.47 -4.47 8.89
C VAL A 143 -5.91 -3.96 9.12
N PRO A 144 -6.23 -3.23 10.21
CA PRO A 144 -7.60 -2.76 10.48
C PRO A 144 -8.08 -1.67 9.51
N GLN A 145 -7.19 -1.13 8.67
CA GLN A 145 -7.45 -0.03 7.75
C GLN A 145 -7.52 -0.50 6.28
N LEU A 146 -7.37 -1.78 6.02
CA LEU A 146 -7.47 -2.35 4.68
C LEU A 146 -8.93 -2.64 4.32
N ALA A 147 -9.29 -2.41 3.08
CA ALA A 147 -10.54 -2.88 2.51
C ALA A 147 -10.48 -4.39 2.24
N GLU A 148 -11.62 -5.03 2.13
CA GLU A 148 -11.70 -6.39 1.61
C GLU A 148 -11.12 -6.43 0.18
N GLY A 149 -10.25 -7.41 -0.10
CA GLY A 149 -9.55 -7.52 -1.38
C GLY A 149 -8.46 -6.49 -1.62
N ALA A 150 -8.06 -5.72 -0.60
CA ALA A 150 -6.97 -4.77 -0.71
C ALA A 150 -5.64 -5.45 -1.08
N VAL A 151 -4.79 -4.73 -1.79
CA VAL A 151 -3.43 -5.17 -2.10
C VAL A 151 -2.41 -4.28 -1.41
N VAL A 152 -1.48 -4.90 -0.68
CA VAL A 152 -0.33 -4.25 -0.06
C VAL A 152 0.93 -4.64 -0.82
N VAL A 153 1.67 -3.65 -1.32
CA VAL A 153 2.93 -3.84 -2.03
C VAL A 153 4.07 -3.33 -1.15
N VAL A 154 4.99 -4.23 -0.79
CA VAL A 154 6.19 -3.88 -0.02
C VAL A 154 7.42 -4.02 -0.90
N GLU A 155 8.14 -2.92 -1.12
CA GLU A 155 9.42 -2.91 -1.82
C GLU A 155 10.57 -3.06 -0.82
N ARG A 156 11.48 -4.00 -1.08
CA ARG A 156 12.70 -4.22 -0.28
C ARG A 156 13.88 -4.55 -1.19
N SER A 157 15.08 -4.46 -0.66
CA SER A 157 16.25 -5.04 -1.32
C SER A 157 16.06 -6.56 -1.49
N SER A 158 16.49 -7.10 -2.63
CA SER A 158 16.46 -8.55 -2.86
C SER A 158 17.38 -9.35 -1.91
N ARG A 159 18.19 -8.66 -1.10
CA ARG A 159 19.08 -9.24 -0.08
C ARG A 159 18.45 -9.28 1.31
N THR A 160 17.34 -8.56 1.51
CA THR A 160 16.60 -8.61 2.78
C THR A 160 15.70 -9.85 2.83
N PRO A 161 15.46 -10.42 4.01
CA PRO A 161 14.50 -11.50 4.17
C PRO A 161 13.09 -11.06 3.79
N GLU A 162 12.18 -12.01 3.74
CA GLU A 162 10.76 -11.76 3.63
C GLU A 162 10.27 -10.93 4.82
N PRO A 163 9.38 -9.93 4.62
CA PRO A 163 8.74 -9.24 5.72
C PRO A 163 8.00 -10.18 6.68
N SER A 164 8.02 -9.87 7.96
CA SER A 164 7.19 -10.56 8.94
C SER A 164 5.74 -10.08 8.82
N TRP A 165 4.88 -10.92 8.29
CA TRP A 165 3.47 -10.59 8.10
C TRP A 165 2.71 -10.67 9.42
N PRO A 166 1.95 -9.64 9.82
CA PRO A 166 1.12 -9.69 11.03
C PRO A 166 -0.09 -10.60 10.85
N ALA A 167 -0.70 -11.01 11.95
CA ALA A 167 -2.00 -11.67 11.91
C ALA A 167 -3.02 -10.80 11.15
N GLY A 168 -3.83 -11.42 10.29
CA GLY A 168 -4.77 -10.72 9.41
C GLY A 168 -4.17 -10.17 8.12
N MET A 169 -2.92 -10.53 7.79
CA MET A 169 -2.30 -10.21 6.50
C MET A 169 -1.48 -11.40 6.01
N GLU A 170 -1.64 -11.76 4.75
CA GLU A 170 -0.91 -12.88 4.14
C GLU A 170 -0.31 -12.50 2.78
N ARG A 171 0.88 -13.04 2.51
CA ARG A 171 1.53 -12.87 1.22
C ARG A 171 0.93 -13.81 0.19
N PHE A 172 0.52 -13.28 -0.97
CA PHE A 172 0.02 -14.09 -2.08
C PHE A 172 0.97 -14.13 -3.29
N ALA A 173 1.92 -13.16 -3.41
CA ALA A 173 2.87 -13.16 -4.51
C ALA A 173 4.19 -12.45 -4.16
N GLU A 174 5.22 -12.70 -4.98
CA GLU A 174 6.49 -11.96 -4.95
C GLU A 174 7.06 -11.81 -6.34
N ARG A 175 7.88 -10.77 -6.56
CA ARG A 175 8.64 -10.58 -7.81
C ARG A 175 9.99 -9.93 -7.51
N LYS A 176 11.02 -10.40 -8.23
CA LYS A 176 12.37 -9.87 -8.15
C LYS A 176 12.76 -9.17 -9.44
N TYR A 177 13.27 -7.96 -9.32
CA TYR A 177 13.77 -7.14 -10.41
C TYR A 177 15.18 -6.63 -10.07
N GLY A 178 16.20 -7.39 -10.45
CA GLY A 178 17.58 -7.07 -10.11
C GLY A 178 17.80 -7.09 -8.58
N GLU A 179 18.12 -5.93 -8.02
CA GLU A 179 18.35 -5.77 -6.58
C GLU A 179 17.07 -5.38 -5.80
N THR A 180 15.95 -5.20 -6.48
CA THR A 180 14.64 -4.90 -5.87
C THR A 180 13.79 -6.16 -5.80
N LYS A 181 13.09 -6.35 -4.69
CA LYS A 181 12.08 -7.38 -4.52
C LYS A 181 10.77 -6.72 -4.08
N LEU A 182 9.71 -7.08 -4.78
CA LEU A 182 8.35 -6.66 -4.49
C LEU A 182 7.59 -7.83 -3.88
N TRP A 183 7.01 -7.59 -2.73
CA TRP A 183 6.14 -8.51 -2.03
C TRP A 183 4.70 -8.01 -2.13
N PHE A 184 3.77 -8.90 -2.43
CA PHE A 184 2.34 -8.61 -2.53
C PHE A 184 1.60 -9.37 -1.46
N ALA A 185 0.86 -8.65 -0.63
CA ALA A 185 0.06 -9.21 0.44
C ALA A 185 -1.38 -8.68 0.38
N GLU A 186 -2.28 -9.40 1.02
CA GLU A 186 -3.70 -9.06 1.12
C GLU A 186 -4.19 -9.30 2.56
N PRO A 187 -5.34 -8.75 2.95
CA PRO A 187 -5.97 -9.10 4.21
C PRO A 187 -6.23 -10.60 4.28
N GLY A 188 -5.70 -11.24 5.33
CA GLY A 188 -6.00 -12.64 5.61
C GLY A 188 -7.47 -12.84 5.92
N VAL A 189 -8.04 -13.99 5.53
CA VAL A 189 -9.38 -14.38 5.95
C VAL A 189 -9.31 -14.68 7.44
N GLU A 190 -10.04 -13.95 8.28
CA GLU A 190 -10.28 -14.43 9.64
C GLU A 190 -11.02 -15.78 9.52
N GLU A 191 -10.32 -16.89 9.85
CA GLU A 191 -11.02 -18.12 10.13
C GLU A 191 -11.94 -17.86 11.34
N VAL A 192 -13.21 -17.62 11.08
CA VAL A 192 -14.25 -17.68 12.11
C VAL A 192 -14.18 -19.10 12.66
N PRO A 193 -13.81 -19.33 13.92
CA PRO A 193 -13.78 -20.66 14.47
C PRO A 193 -15.17 -21.25 14.29
N ALA A 194 -15.24 -22.38 13.61
CA ALA A 194 -16.49 -23.11 13.44
C ALA A 194 -17.09 -23.33 14.82
N ASP A 195 -18.20 -22.65 15.07
CA ASP A 195 -18.92 -22.66 16.33
C ASP A 195 -19.16 -24.11 16.76
N ALA A 196 -18.79 -24.44 17.98
CA ALA A 196 -19.04 -25.70 18.63
C ALA A 196 -20.55 -25.83 18.95
N SER A 197 -21.37 -25.84 17.90
CA SER A 197 -22.80 -26.15 17.95
C SER A 197 -22.98 -27.64 17.96
N GLY A 198 -22.52 -28.30 19.02
CA GLY A 198 -22.73 -29.71 19.35
C GLY A 198 -23.35 -29.88 20.72
N ALA A 199 -24.41 -29.15 21.04
CA ALA A 199 -25.23 -29.47 22.17
C ALA A 199 -26.33 -30.46 21.70
N GLU A 200 -26.09 -31.76 21.86
CA GLU A 200 -27.12 -32.77 21.78
C GLU A 200 -28.21 -32.46 22.81
N PRO A 201 -29.49 -32.53 22.44
CA PRO A 201 -30.56 -32.47 23.44
C PRO A 201 -30.58 -33.81 24.19
N ALA A 202 -30.42 -33.75 25.50
CA ALA A 202 -30.62 -34.90 26.40
C ALA A 202 -32.03 -35.42 26.27
N GLU A 203 -32.19 -36.64 25.80
CA GLU A 203 -33.44 -37.43 25.86
C GLU A 203 -33.86 -37.64 27.31
N GLY A 204 -34.96 -37.03 27.67
CA GLY A 204 -35.61 -37.21 28.94
C GLY A 204 -36.29 -38.59 28.96
N ALA A 205 -35.84 -39.48 29.84
CA ALA A 205 -36.46 -40.76 30.15
C ALA A 205 -37.81 -40.52 30.83
N GLU A 206 -38.87 -40.83 30.14
CA GLU A 206 -40.17 -41.13 30.75
C GLU A 206 -40.10 -42.49 31.43
N ARG A 207 -40.32 -42.50 32.73
CA ARG A 207 -40.75 -43.71 33.42
C ARG A 207 -42.17 -43.49 33.92
N GLY A 208 -43.00 -44.35 33.45
CA GLY A 208 -44.29 -44.72 33.78
C GLY A 208 -44.57 -45.09 35.23
N GLY A 209 -45.77 -45.00 35.61
CA GLY A 209 -46.49 -45.41 36.76
C GLY A 209 -47.96 -45.52 36.42
#